data_834d7c05717c463fe1fd5dc5edd83855
#
_entry.id   834d7c05717c463fe1fd5dc5edd83855
#
_cell.length_a   1.000
_cell.length_b   1.000
_cell.length_c   1.000
_cell.angle_alpha   90.00
_cell.angle_beta   90.00
_cell.angle_gamma   90.00
#
_symmetry.space_group_name_H-M   'P 1'
#
loop_
_entity.id
_entity.type
_entity.pdbx_description
1 polymer ?
#
loop_
_entity_poly.entity_id
_entity_poly.type
_entity_poly.pdbx_seq_one_letter_code
_entity_poly.pdbx_strand_id
1 'polypeptide(L)'
;VNEQSSAPTRRLAQDLRARNLFAEVACAFNLEEPKIEDVVKLVSAQRIFIVPITISEGYFTEQIIPHRLGFSSADQSGYKRFKLCANRTLIYCRPIGTHASMTDVLLSHARAVVVKHPFPHAPETAETVLFIAGHGTKKNANSRKAVEVQVELIRERGEYADVLPAYLEEEPFIADCFIATKEMYLVMIPFFVADGLHAMEDIPMLLGEPKTLVKKRLASGQPAWRNPTEHKGKLL
;
A
#
# COMPACT_ATOMS: atom_id res chain seq x y z
N VAL A 1 13.55 -13.20 8.12
CA VAL A 1 12.29 -12.88 7.43
C VAL A 1 11.19 -13.09 8.45
N ASN A 2 10.39 -12.08 8.70
CA ASN A 2 9.31 -12.17 9.68
C ASN A 2 8.09 -12.79 8.96
N GLU A 3 7.55 -13.91 9.43
CA GLU A 3 6.33 -14.54 8.90
C GLU A 3 5.14 -13.57 8.80
N GLN A 4 5.15 -12.51 9.60
CA GLN A 4 4.15 -11.45 9.54
C GLN A 4 4.18 -10.66 8.23
N SER A 5 5.30 -10.61 7.50
CA SER A 5 5.38 -9.85 6.24
C SER A 5 4.66 -10.51 5.08
N SER A 6 4.54 -11.83 5.07
CA SER A 6 3.82 -12.60 4.03
C SER A 6 2.34 -12.84 4.35
N ALA A 7 1.95 -12.71 5.62
CA ALA A 7 0.59 -12.99 6.08
C ALA A 7 -0.51 -12.21 5.31
N PRO A 8 -0.37 -10.90 5.01
CA PRO A 8 -1.38 -10.17 4.22
C PRO A 8 -1.57 -10.73 2.82
N THR A 9 -0.47 -11.07 2.12
CA THR A 9 -0.53 -11.68 0.78
C THR A 9 -1.18 -13.07 0.82
N ARG A 10 -0.86 -13.88 1.84
CA ARG A 10 -1.48 -15.20 2.02
C ARG A 10 -2.98 -15.10 2.30
N ARG A 11 -3.39 -14.12 3.13
CA ARG A 11 -4.81 -13.84 3.41
C ARG A 11 -5.54 -13.40 2.14
N LEU A 12 -4.98 -12.45 1.39
CA LEU A 12 -5.55 -12.02 0.10
C LEU A 12 -5.73 -13.19 -0.87
N ALA A 13 -4.74 -14.07 -0.98
CA ALA A 13 -4.86 -15.27 -1.82
C ALA A 13 -5.96 -16.22 -1.32
N GLN A 14 -6.14 -16.37 -0.02
CA GLN A 14 -7.21 -17.16 0.57
C GLN A 14 -8.59 -16.55 0.27
N ASP A 15 -8.75 -15.24 0.42
CA ASP A 15 -9.98 -14.53 0.11
C ASP A 15 -10.36 -14.64 -1.38
N LEU A 16 -9.36 -14.54 -2.27
CA LEU A 16 -9.59 -14.74 -3.70
C LEU A 16 -10.01 -16.18 -4.03
N ARG A 17 -9.43 -17.19 -3.36
CA ARG A 17 -9.87 -18.59 -3.51
C ARG A 17 -11.34 -18.77 -3.09
N ALA A 18 -11.71 -18.18 -1.95
CA ALA A 18 -13.07 -18.27 -1.44
C ALA A 18 -14.11 -17.65 -2.38
N ARG A 19 -13.71 -16.67 -3.20
CA ARG A 19 -14.59 -16.04 -4.20
C ARG A 19 -14.81 -16.88 -5.46
N ASN A 20 -14.02 -17.94 -5.68
CA ASN A 20 -14.11 -18.83 -6.86
C ASN A 20 -14.09 -18.10 -8.23
N LEU A 21 -13.39 -16.96 -8.32
CA LEU A 21 -13.26 -16.18 -9.55
C LEU A 21 -12.21 -16.74 -10.51
N PHE A 22 -11.26 -17.52 -9.99
CA PHE A 22 -10.17 -18.12 -10.73
C PHE A 22 -10.14 -19.63 -10.44
N ALA A 23 -9.70 -20.42 -11.44
CA ALA A 23 -9.54 -21.86 -11.27
C ALA A 23 -8.54 -22.21 -10.16
N GLU A 24 -7.48 -21.43 -10.07
CA GLU A 24 -6.41 -21.58 -9.07
C GLU A 24 -5.91 -20.21 -8.63
N VAL A 25 -5.55 -20.08 -7.35
CA VAL A 25 -4.87 -18.89 -6.81
C VAL A 25 -3.68 -19.35 -5.98
N ALA A 26 -2.48 -18.96 -6.35
CA ALA A 26 -1.24 -19.23 -5.63
C ALA A 26 -0.57 -17.92 -5.23
N CYS A 27 0.23 -17.92 -4.19
CA CYS A 27 1.11 -16.81 -3.84
C CYS A 27 2.58 -17.28 -3.88
N ALA A 28 3.48 -16.35 -4.16
CA ALA A 28 4.91 -16.58 -4.19
C ALA A 28 5.66 -15.40 -3.55
N PHE A 29 6.85 -15.66 -3.04
CA PHE A 29 7.60 -14.71 -2.26
C PHE A 29 9.06 -14.64 -2.72
N ASN A 30 9.72 -13.53 -2.41
CA ASN A 30 11.13 -13.33 -2.73
C ASN A 30 12.04 -14.12 -1.79
N LEU A 31 11.73 -14.12 -0.49
CA LEU A 31 12.63 -14.62 0.56
C LEU A 31 12.12 -15.87 1.27
N GLU A 32 10.88 -16.29 1.04
CA GLU A 32 10.26 -17.47 1.63
C GLU A 32 9.56 -18.33 0.58
N GLU A 33 9.15 -19.54 0.96
CA GLU A 33 8.42 -20.45 0.08
C GLU A 33 6.91 -20.12 0.01
N PRO A 34 6.29 -20.35 -1.18
CA PRO A 34 6.89 -20.75 -2.46
C PRO A 34 7.69 -19.59 -3.08
N LYS A 35 8.83 -19.90 -3.72
CA LYS A 35 9.65 -18.91 -4.43
C LYS A 35 8.97 -18.44 -5.72
N ILE A 36 9.31 -17.20 -6.12
CA ILE A 36 8.78 -16.60 -7.37
C ILE A 36 9.05 -17.48 -8.57
N GLU A 37 10.26 -18.00 -8.70
CA GLU A 37 10.71 -18.85 -9.81
C GLU A 37 10.01 -20.21 -9.88
N ASP A 38 9.47 -20.69 -8.78
CA ASP A 38 8.83 -22.00 -8.70
C ASP A 38 7.31 -21.95 -8.79
N VAL A 39 6.70 -20.80 -8.55
CA VAL A 39 5.23 -20.67 -8.45
C VAL A 39 4.49 -21.15 -9.71
N VAL A 40 5.05 -20.93 -10.89
CA VAL A 40 4.44 -21.35 -12.16
C VAL A 40 4.30 -22.87 -12.25
N LYS A 41 5.17 -23.62 -11.56
CA LYS A 41 5.13 -25.09 -11.49
C LYS A 41 4.01 -25.62 -10.58
N LEU A 42 3.53 -24.77 -9.66
CA LEU A 42 2.52 -25.14 -8.65
C LEU A 42 1.08 -25.03 -9.17
N VAL A 43 0.88 -24.46 -10.35
CA VAL A 43 -0.45 -24.27 -10.95
C VAL A 43 -0.57 -25.02 -12.27
N SER A 44 -1.75 -25.56 -12.55
CA SER A 44 -2.03 -26.34 -13.75
C SER A 44 -2.69 -25.51 -14.86
N ALA A 45 -3.23 -24.34 -14.53
CA ALA A 45 -3.94 -23.47 -15.45
C ALA A 45 -3.11 -23.09 -16.70
N GLN A 46 -3.77 -23.04 -17.84
CA GLN A 46 -3.12 -22.67 -19.12
C GLN A 46 -2.85 -21.17 -19.22
N ARG A 47 -3.68 -20.33 -18.59
CA ARG A 47 -3.54 -18.87 -18.55
C ARG A 47 -3.29 -18.41 -17.12
N ILE A 48 -2.14 -17.82 -16.90
CA ILE A 48 -1.64 -17.44 -15.58
C ILE A 48 -1.42 -15.93 -15.54
N PHE A 49 -2.17 -15.24 -14.66
CA PHE A 49 -1.96 -13.84 -14.34
C PHE A 49 -1.03 -13.74 -13.14
N ILE A 50 0.04 -12.99 -13.28
CA ILE A 50 1.04 -12.76 -12.21
C ILE A 50 0.90 -11.30 -11.77
N VAL A 51 0.41 -11.08 -10.56
CA VAL A 51 0.11 -9.76 -10.01
C VAL A 51 1.10 -9.44 -8.90
N PRO A 52 2.03 -8.48 -9.11
CA PRO A 52 2.89 -7.99 -8.03
C PRO A 52 2.06 -7.27 -6.96
N ILE A 53 2.20 -7.72 -5.72
CA ILE A 53 1.57 -7.07 -4.56
C ILE A 53 2.53 -6.00 -4.03
N THR A 54 2.62 -4.88 -4.75
CA THR A 54 3.41 -3.70 -4.41
C THR A 54 2.65 -2.43 -4.77
N ILE A 55 3.03 -1.30 -4.18
CA ILE A 55 2.37 -0.01 -4.41
C ILE A 55 2.79 0.62 -5.74
N SER A 56 4.06 0.48 -6.11
CA SER A 56 4.63 1.14 -7.30
C SER A 56 5.46 0.20 -8.14
N GLU A 57 5.69 0.60 -9.38
CA GLU A 57 6.73 0.02 -10.23
C GLU A 57 8.11 0.41 -9.67
N GLY A 58 9.07 -0.53 -9.73
CA GLY A 58 10.41 -0.32 -9.23
C GLY A 58 11.36 -1.45 -9.61
N TYR A 59 12.60 -1.40 -9.12
CA TYR A 59 13.63 -2.39 -9.44
C TYR A 59 13.15 -3.84 -9.24
N PHE A 60 12.45 -4.08 -8.13
CA PHE A 60 11.96 -5.43 -7.81
C PHE A 60 10.91 -5.91 -8.82
N THR A 61 9.92 -5.05 -9.15
CA THR A 61 8.83 -5.41 -10.07
C THR A 61 9.21 -5.36 -11.54
N GLU A 62 10.17 -4.50 -11.92
CA GLU A 62 10.52 -4.30 -13.32
C GLU A 62 11.78 -5.07 -13.77
N GLN A 63 12.57 -5.55 -12.81
CA GLN A 63 13.79 -6.30 -13.12
C GLN A 63 13.82 -7.68 -12.44
N ILE A 64 13.69 -7.75 -11.10
CA ILE A 64 13.87 -9.00 -10.37
C ILE A 64 12.79 -10.03 -10.68
N ILE A 65 11.51 -9.67 -10.53
CA ILE A 65 10.41 -10.62 -10.79
C ILE A 65 10.38 -11.07 -12.26
N PRO A 66 10.45 -10.16 -13.26
CA PRO A 66 10.49 -10.55 -14.66
C PRO A 66 11.66 -11.48 -15.00
N HIS A 67 12.84 -11.20 -14.47
CA HIS A 67 14.00 -12.06 -14.68
C HIS A 67 13.80 -13.46 -14.10
N ARG A 68 13.35 -13.59 -12.85
CA ARG A 68 13.11 -14.89 -12.19
C ARG A 68 12.03 -15.72 -12.87
N LEU A 69 11.06 -15.05 -13.46
CA LEU A 69 9.99 -15.72 -14.24
C LEU A 69 10.35 -15.93 -15.71
N GLY A 70 11.56 -15.51 -16.12
CA GLY A 70 12.08 -15.66 -17.47
C GLY A 70 11.36 -14.79 -18.51
N PHE A 71 10.82 -13.63 -18.14
CA PHE A 71 10.29 -12.62 -19.07
C PHE A 71 11.39 -11.78 -19.71
N SER A 72 12.51 -11.59 -19.02
CA SER A 72 13.69 -10.86 -19.51
C SER A 72 14.94 -11.71 -19.41
N SER A 73 15.87 -11.55 -20.34
CA SER A 73 17.25 -12.00 -20.19
C SER A 73 18.08 -10.90 -19.53
N ALA A 74 19.20 -11.28 -18.89
CA ALA A 74 20.07 -10.33 -18.17
C ALA A 74 20.61 -9.19 -19.05
N ASP A 75 20.62 -9.36 -20.38
CA ASP A 75 21.23 -8.45 -21.35
C ASP A 75 20.22 -7.56 -22.10
N GLN A 76 18.92 -7.64 -21.80
CA GLN A 76 17.90 -6.88 -22.53
C GLN A 76 17.29 -5.76 -21.67
N SER A 77 17.37 -4.52 -22.19
CA SER A 77 16.61 -3.38 -21.68
C SER A 77 15.15 -3.52 -22.10
N GLY A 78 14.31 -3.97 -21.17
CA GLY A 78 12.86 -4.10 -21.34
C GLY A 78 12.41 -5.55 -21.62
N TYR A 79 11.14 -5.80 -21.34
CA TYR A 79 10.52 -7.12 -21.52
C TYR A 79 9.05 -6.95 -21.92
N LYS A 80 8.53 -7.97 -22.62
CA LYS A 80 7.09 -8.04 -22.89
C LYS A 80 6.39 -8.63 -21.67
N ARG A 81 5.32 -7.99 -21.21
CA ARG A 81 4.50 -8.49 -20.09
C ARG A 81 3.67 -9.74 -20.42
N PHE A 82 3.95 -10.35 -21.54
CA PHE A 82 3.29 -11.54 -22.04
C PHE A 82 4.34 -12.55 -22.52
N LYS A 83 4.19 -13.83 -22.15
CA LYS A 83 5.10 -14.90 -22.50
C LYS A 83 4.33 -16.21 -22.74
N LEU A 84 4.64 -16.88 -23.84
CA LEU A 84 4.26 -18.28 -24.08
C LEU A 84 5.35 -19.20 -23.52
N CYS A 85 4.96 -20.17 -22.71
CA CYS A 85 5.84 -21.16 -22.13
C CYS A 85 5.17 -22.54 -22.25
N ALA A 86 5.67 -23.39 -23.16
CA ALA A 86 4.98 -24.62 -23.59
C ALA A 86 3.53 -24.32 -24.01
N ASN A 87 2.54 -24.97 -23.40
CA ASN A 87 1.12 -24.73 -23.69
C ASN A 87 0.47 -23.70 -22.73
N ARG A 88 1.27 -22.87 -22.05
CA ARG A 88 0.77 -21.90 -21.07
C ARG A 88 1.06 -20.47 -21.50
N THR A 89 0.14 -19.59 -21.16
CA THR A 89 0.28 -18.15 -21.33
C THR A 89 0.51 -17.50 -19.98
N LEU A 90 1.66 -16.87 -19.80
CA LEU A 90 1.98 -16.08 -18.62
C LEU A 90 1.76 -14.60 -18.93
N ILE A 91 1.01 -13.92 -18.09
CA ILE A 91 0.68 -12.49 -18.20
C ILE A 91 1.18 -11.82 -16.93
N TYR A 92 2.21 -10.99 -17.05
CA TYR A 92 2.77 -10.22 -15.95
C TYR A 92 2.04 -8.89 -15.84
N CYS A 93 1.22 -8.74 -14.81
CA CYS A 93 0.42 -7.55 -14.57
C CYS A 93 1.27 -6.39 -14.02
N ARG A 94 0.70 -5.20 -14.01
CA ARG A 94 1.27 -4.09 -13.25
C ARG A 94 1.05 -4.30 -11.76
N PRO A 95 1.86 -3.63 -10.90
CA PRO A 95 1.65 -3.62 -9.46
C PRO A 95 0.23 -3.21 -9.08
N ILE A 96 -0.33 -3.85 -8.05
CA ILE A 96 -1.72 -3.59 -7.63
C ILE A 96 -1.94 -2.13 -7.23
N GLY A 97 -0.95 -1.49 -6.60
CA GLY A 97 -1.03 -0.09 -6.16
C GLY A 97 -1.13 0.93 -7.30
N THR A 98 -0.81 0.54 -8.54
CA THR A 98 -0.94 1.40 -9.71
C THR A 98 -2.32 1.32 -10.38
N HIS A 99 -3.23 0.48 -9.88
CA HIS A 99 -4.55 0.31 -10.45
C HIS A 99 -5.51 1.42 -10.00
N ALA A 100 -6.34 1.92 -10.92
CA ALA A 100 -7.28 3.02 -10.65
C ALA A 100 -8.25 2.75 -9.50
N SER A 101 -8.64 1.48 -9.27
CA SER A 101 -9.52 1.12 -8.14
C SER A 101 -8.92 1.38 -6.75
N MET A 102 -7.60 1.64 -6.66
CA MET A 102 -6.97 2.00 -5.38
C MET A 102 -7.50 3.30 -4.80
N THR A 103 -7.93 4.22 -5.66
CA THR A 103 -8.61 5.46 -5.23
C THR A 103 -9.84 5.16 -4.38
N ASP A 104 -10.70 4.23 -4.82
CA ASP A 104 -11.90 3.85 -4.07
C ASP A 104 -11.57 3.12 -2.76
N VAL A 105 -10.51 2.32 -2.75
CA VAL A 105 -10.01 1.65 -1.55
C VAL A 105 -9.55 2.68 -0.52
N LEU A 106 -8.73 3.66 -0.93
CA LEU A 106 -8.24 4.72 -0.04
C LEU A 106 -9.40 5.55 0.53
N LEU A 107 -10.35 5.95 -0.30
CA LEU A 107 -11.54 6.70 0.15
C LEU A 107 -12.43 5.88 1.07
N SER A 108 -12.59 4.59 0.81
CA SER A 108 -13.33 3.69 1.70
C SER A 108 -12.67 3.61 3.09
N HIS A 109 -11.35 3.51 3.15
CA HIS A 109 -10.61 3.51 4.41
C HIS A 109 -10.73 4.86 5.14
N ALA A 110 -10.62 5.98 4.42
CA ALA A 110 -10.77 7.32 5.00
C ALA A 110 -12.15 7.51 5.65
N ARG A 111 -13.21 7.11 4.95
CA ARG A 111 -14.58 7.17 5.49
C ARG A 111 -14.76 6.22 6.68
N ALA A 112 -14.22 5.02 6.59
CA ALA A 112 -14.36 4.00 7.64
C ALA A 112 -13.68 4.42 8.95
N VAL A 113 -12.51 5.07 8.92
CA VAL A 113 -11.83 5.53 10.13
C VAL A 113 -12.59 6.65 10.81
N VAL A 114 -13.14 7.60 10.06
CA VAL A 114 -13.96 8.70 10.60
C VAL A 114 -15.24 8.18 11.25
N VAL A 115 -15.94 7.26 10.59
CA VAL A 115 -17.17 6.64 11.15
C VAL A 115 -16.86 5.84 12.41
N LYS A 116 -15.75 5.14 12.45
CA LYS A 116 -15.35 4.31 13.59
C LYS A 116 -14.88 5.13 14.79
N HIS A 117 -14.33 6.30 14.55
CA HIS A 117 -13.69 7.13 15.57
C HIS A 117 -14.17 8.59 15.51
N PRO A 118 -15.48 8.86 15.64
CA PRO A 118 -15.99 10.24 15.68
C PRO A 118 -15.57 10.91 16.97
N PHE A 119 -15.06 12.16 16.90
CA PHE A 119 -14.74 12.96 18.10
C PHE A 119 -14.57 14.45 17.76
N PRO A 120 -15.24 15.34 18.46
CA PRO A 120 -16.43 15.12 19.29
C PRO A 120 -17.65 14.69 18.45
N HIS A 121 -17.58 14.85 17.14
CA HIS A 121 -18.51 14.40 16.11
C HIS A 121 -17.69 14.04 14.86
N ALA A 122 -18.26 13.25 13.95
CA ALA A 122 -17.62 12.96 12.67
C ALA A 122 -17.48 14.28 11.88
N PRO A 123 -16.26 14.69 11.48
CA PRO A 123 -16.08 15.89 10.68
C PRO A 123 -16.67 15.71 9.27
N GLU A 124 -17.16 16.79 8.69
CA GLU A 124 -17.55 16.80 7.28
C GLU A 124 -16.31 16.68 6.39
N THR A 125 -16.42 15.96 5.27
CA THR A 125 -15.30 15.81 4.34
C THR A 125 -14.82 17.16 3.78
N ALA A 126 -15.75 18.10 3.53
CA ALA A 126 -15.43 19.44 3.05
C ALA A 126 -14.64 20.31 4.06
N GLU A 127 -14.56 19.90 5.33
CA GLU A 127 -13.77 20.56 6.38
C GLU A 127 -12.50 19.78 6.74
N THR A 128 -12.27 18.67 6.04
CA THR A 128 -11.20 17.71 6.33
C THR A 128 -10.14 17.74 5.26
N VAL A 129 -8.86 17.77 5.65
CA VAL A 129 -7.75 17.51 4.73
C VAL A 129 -7.37 16.01 4.78
N LEU A 130 -7.35 15.38 3.63
CA LEU A 130 -6.94 13.99 3.48
C LEU A 130 -5.45 13.91 3.10
N PHE A 131 -4.66 13.24 3.93
CA PHE A 131 -3.27 12.93 3.63
C PHE A 131 -3.13 11.49 3.14
N ILE A 132 -2.45 11.30 2.01
CA ILE A 132 -2.04 9.99 1.51
C ILE A 132 -0.58 9.79 1.88
N ALA A 133 -0.32 8.92 2.85
CA ALA A 133 1.01 8.68 3.39
C ALA A 133 1.70 7.54 2.65
N GLY A 134 2.83 7.83 2.02
CA GLY A 134 3.66 6.84 1.34
C GLY A 134 5.06 6.74 1.91
N HIS A 135 5.84 5.78 1.40
CA HIS A 135 7.22 5.61 1.83
C HIS A 135 8.07 6.82 1.40
N GLY A 136 7.98 7.21 0.13
CA GLY A 136 8.89 8.15 -0.48
C GLY A 136 10.31 7.57 -0.54
N THR A 137 11.08 7.93 -1.54
CA THR A 137 12.51 7.60 -1.55
C THR A 137 13.20 8.33 -2.70
N LYS A 138 14.35 8.89 -2.42
CA LYS A 138 15.19 9.53 -3.45
C LYS A 138 15.76 8.53 -4.47
N LYS A 139 15.69 7.21 -4.17
CA LYS A 139 16.23 6.16 -5.03
C LYS A 139 15.30 5.78 -6.18
N ASN A 140 14.00 6.02 -6.05
CA ASN A 140 13.01 5.63 -7.04
C ASN A 140 11.80 6.60 -7.04
N ALA A 141 11.73 7.44 -8.03
CA ALA A 141 10.66 8.42 -8.22
C ALA A 141 9.26 7.78 -8.34
N ASN A 142 9.16 6.50 -8.72
CA ASN A 142 7.86 5.84 -8.87
C ASN A 142 7.13 5.63 -7.54
N SER A 143 7.85 5.52 -6.42
CA SER A 143 7.25 5.45 -5.09
C SER A 143 6.45 6.72 -4.79
N ARG A 144 7.04 7.88 -5.04
CA ARG A 144 6.41 9.20 -4.92
C ARG A 144 5.27 9.36 -5.91
N LYS A 145 5.53 9.07 -7.18
CA LYS A 145 4.53 9.18 -8.26
C LYS A 145 3.26 8.37 -7.99
N ALA A 146 3.38 7.19 -7.41
CA ALA A 146 2.21 6.37 -7.08
C ALA A 146 1.29 7.07 -6.06
N VAL A 147 1.85 7.76 -5.08
CA VAL A 147 1.08 8.56 -4.10
C VAL A 147 0.49 9.78 -4.78
N GLU A 148 1.28 10.54 -5.55
CA GLU A 148 0.85 11.76 -6.23
C GLU A 148 -0.32 11.50 -7.19
N VAL A 149 -0.28 10.39 -7.92
CA VAL A 149 -1.42 9.97 -8.79
C VAL A 149 -2.69 9.77 -7.98
N GLN A 150 -2.62 9.12 -6.81
CA GLN A 150 -3.81 8.94 -5.97
C GLN A 150 -4.30 10.28 -5.37
N VAL A 151 -3.38 11.14 -4.98
CA VAL A 151 -3.71 12.49 -4.50
C VAL A 151 -4.49 13.26 -5.57
N GLU A 152 -4.01 13.30 -6.81
CA GLU A 152 -4.71 14.00 -7.90
C GLU A 152 -6.08 13.37 -8.21
N LEU A 153 -6.16 12.04 -8.33
CA LEU A 153 -7.43 11.36 -8.58
C LEU A 153 -8.49 11.60 -7.48
N ILE A 154 -8.06 11.70 -6.22
CA ILE A 154 -8.96 12.00 -5.12
C ILE A 154 -9.31 13.49 -5.10
N ARG A 155 -8.35 14.37 -5.37
CA ARG A 155 -8.57 15.82 -5.45
C ARG A 155 -9.58 16.18 -6.54
N GLU A 156 -9.52 15.52 -7.70
CA GLU A 156 -10.48 15.70 -8.80
C GLU A 156 -11.93 15.36 -8.41
N ARG A 157 -12.15 14.55 -7.38
CA ARG A 157 -13.50 14.27 -6.88
C ARG A 157 -14.11 15.41 -6.06
N GLY A 158 -13.29 16.32 -5.54
CA GLY A 158 -13.77 17.51 -4.83
C GLY A 158 -14.50 17.23 -3.51
N GLU A 159 -14.28 16.07 -2.88
CA GLU A 159 -15.00 15.68 -1.66
C GLU A 159 -14.36 16.27 -0.39
N TYR A 160 -13.05 16.51 -0.39
CA TYR A 160 -12.27 16.99 0.76
C TYR A 160 -11.88 18.46 0.60
N ALA A 161 -11.61 19.15 1.72
CA ALA A 161 -11.10 20.51 1.70
C ALA A 161 -9.78 20.62 0.92
N ASP A 162 -8.89 19.65 1.09
CA ASP A 162 -7.71 19.41 0.24
C ASP A 162 -7.27 17.95 0.36
N VAL A 163 -6.43 17.50 -0.57
CA VAL A 163 -5.79 16.18 -0.55
C VAL A 163 -4.30 16.36 -0.77
N LEU A 164 -3.49 15.92 0.19
CA LEU A 164 -2.06 16.17 0.22
C LEU A 164 -1.25 14.87 0.32
N PRO A 165 -0.09 14.79 -0.36
CA PRO A 165 0.85 13.70 -0.13
C PRO A 165 1.65 13.93 1.15
N ALA A 166 2.11 12.84 1.80
CA ALA A 166 3.07 12.88 2.88
C ALA A 166 3.98 11.65 2.84
N TYR A 167 5.25 11.78 3.20
CA TYR A 167 6.22 10.70 3.04
C TYR A 167 7.04 10.45 4.31
N LEU A 168 7.57 9.22 4.42
CA LEU A 168 8.49 8.84 5.50
C LEU A 168 9.90 9.38 5.29
N GLU A 169 10.42 9.29 4.05
CA GLU A 169 11.85 9.51 3.76
C GLU A 169 12.14 10.76 2.91
N GLU A 170 11.12 11.51 2.50
CA GLU A 170 11.29 12.74 1.71
C GLU A 170 10.19 13.76 1.99
N GLU A 171 10.40 15.01 1.60
CA GLU A 171 9.41 16.10 1.73
C GLU A 171 8.25 15.94 0.72
N PRO A 172 7.02 16.32 1.14
CA PRO A 172 6.61 16.76 2.48
C PRO A 172 6.58 15.59 3.46
N PHE A 173 7.18 15.77 4.63
CA PHE A 173 7.25 14.71 5.63
C PHE A 173 5.91 14.48 6.34
N ILE A 174 5.64 13.22 6.73
CA ILE A 174 4.46 12.87 7.55
C ILE A 174 4.41 13.70 8.84
N ALA A 175 5.55 13.95 9.47
CA ALA A 175 5.64 14.74 10.70
C ALA A 175 5.15 16.20 10.55
N ASP A 176 5.13 16.72 9.31
CA ASP A 176 4.75 18.10 9.02
C ASP A 176 3.27 18.27 8.68
N CYS A 177 2.47 17.20 8.66
CA CYS A 177 1.05 17.26 8.28
C CYS A 177 0.26 18.28 9.11
N PHE A 178 0.57 18.45 10.39
CA PHE A 178 -0.11 19.38 11.29
C PHE A 178 0.15 20.87 10.97
N ILE A 179 1.21 21.18 10.24
CA ILE A 179 1.55 22.55 9.83
C ILE A 179 1.31 22.78 8.33
N ALA A 180 1.08 21.73 7.57
CA ALA A 180 0.89 21.79 6.12
C ALA A 180 -0.45 22.40 5.69
N THR A 181 -1.42 22.53 6.60
CA THR A 181 -2.75 23.07 6.33
C THR A 181 -3.23 23.95 7.48
N LYS A 182 -4.23 24.78 7.22
CA LYS A 182 -4.94 25.57 8.25
C LYS A 182 -6.14 24.83 8.82
N GLU A 183 -6.64 23.82 8.13
CA GLU A 183 -7.81 23.06 8.55
C GLU A 183 -7.56 22.35 9.89
N MET A 184 -8.64 22.19 10.66
CA MET A 184 -8.58 21.57 11.98
C MET A 184 -8.63 20.04 11.90
N TYR A 185 -9.40 19.51 10.95
CA TYR A 185 -9.61 18.07 10.82
C TYR A 185 -8.70 17.47 9.76
N LEU A 186 -7.96 16.46 10.16
CA LEU A 186 -7.02 15.75 9.31
C LEU A 186 -7.38 14.26 9.29
N VAL A 187 -7.29 13.63 8.14
CA VAL A 187 -7.35 12.18 8.01
C VAL A 187 -6.11 11.73 7.26
N MET A 188 -5.37 10.79 7.81
CA MET A 188 -4.19 10.23 7.14
C MET A 188 -4.40 8.76 6.82
N ILE A 189 -4.23 8.41 5.56
CA ILE A 189 -4.34 7.03 5.07
C ILE A 189 -2.97 6.54 4.64
N PRO A 190 -2.41 5.53 5.32
CA PRO A 190 -1.20 4.86 4.89
C PRO A 190 -1.42 4.11 3.56
N PHE A 191 -0.65 4.46 2.53
CA PHE A 191 -0.67 3.79 1.24
C PHE A 191 0.50 2.80 1.15
N PHE A 192 0.34 1.69 1.86
CA PHE A 192 1.30 0.59 1.94
C PHE A 192 0.59 -0.72 1.65
N VAL A 193 1.37 -1.73 1.23
CA VAL A 193 0.81 -3.06 0.88
C VAL A 193 0.36 -3.83 2.11
N ALA A 194 1.01 -3.60 3.24
CA ALA A 194 0.78 -4.35 4.46
C ALA A 194 1.02 -3.48 5.70
N ASP A 195 0.42 -3.88 6.81
CA ASP A 195 0.67 -3.34 8.14
C ASP A 195 2.06 -3.80 8.63
N GLY A 196 3.10 -3.20 8.04
CA GLY A 196 4.49 -3.40 8.44
C GLY A 196 4.93 -2.41 9.51
N LEU A 197 6.23 -2.46 9.87
CA LEU A 197 6.82 -1.55 10.86
C LEU A 197 6.53 -0.07 10.55
N HIS A 198 6.57 0.32 9.29
CA HIS A 198 6.31 1.69 8.88
C HIS A 198 4.89 2.16 9.24
N ALA A 199 3.87 1.38 8.90
CA ALA A 199 2.49 1.73 9.19
C ALA A 199 2.17 1.62 10.69
N MET A 200 2.75 0.63 11.39
CA MET A 200 2.38 0.30 12.77
C MET A 200 3.26 0.98 13.83
N GLU A 201 4.51 1.35 13.51
CA GLU A 201 5.42 1.99 14.46
C GLU A 201 5.82 3.40 14.03
N ASP A 202 6.38 3.55 12.81
CA ASP A 202 7.01 4.80 12.40
C ASP A 202 5.99 5.93 12.25
N ILE A 203 4.88 5.69 11.54
CA ILE A 203 3.88 6.73 11.31
C ILE A 203 3.24 7.22 12.61
N PRO A 204 2.76 6.37 13.54
CA PRO A 204 2.27 6.84 14.84
C PRO A 204 3.28 7.70 15.60
N MET A 205 4.56 7.31 15.60
CA MET A 205 5.62 8.09 16.26
C MET A 205 5.86 9.44 15.59
N LEU A 206 5.87 9.50 14.26
CA LEU A 206 6.01 10.75 13.50
C LEU A 206 4.82 11.68 13.72
N LEU A 207 3.65 11.14 14.01
CA LEU A 207 2.44 11.88 14.33
C LEU A 207 2.34 12.27 15.82
N GLY A 208 3.40 12.05 16.60
CA GLY A 208 3.50 12.52 17.98
C GLY A 208 3.18 11.49 19.06
N GLU A 209 2.89 10.23 18.70
CA GLU A 209 2.69 9.18 19.71
C GLU A 209 4.04 8.81 20.36
N PRO A 210 4.12 8.75 21.71
CA PRO A 210 5.34 8.35 22.38
C PRO A 210 5.77 6.93 22.02
N LYS A 211 7.03 6.76 21.63
CA LYS A 211 7.60 5.45 21.23
C LYS A 211 7.33 4.33 22.22
N THR A 212 7.43 4.63 23.51
CA THR A 212 7.17 3.66 24.58
C THR A 212 5.72 3.17 24.60
N LEU A 213 4.77 4.08 24.33
CA LEU A 213 3.34 3.73 24.26
C LEU A 213 3.00 2.93 23.01
N VAL A 214 3.55 3.32 21.84
CA VAL A 214 3.39 2.57 20.60
C VAL A 214 3.85 1.13 20.79
N LYS A 215 5.07 0.93 21.30
CA LYS A 215 5.62 -0.41 21.56
C LYS A 215 4.81 -1.21 22.57
N LYS A 216 4.34 -0.56 23.65
CA LYS A 216 3.50 -1.22 24.66
C LYS A 216 2.18 -1.70 24.08
N ARG A 217 1.51 -0.87 23.27
CA ARG A 217 0.24 -1.24 22.60
C ARG A 217 0.43 -2.42 21.66
N LEU A 218 1.45 -2.37 20.81
CA LEU A 218 1.76 -3.46 19.89
C LEU A 218 2.06 -4.77 20.61
N ALA A 219 2.85 -4.72 21.70
CA ALA A 219 3.14 -5.89 22.52
C ALA A 219 1.90 -6.50 23.19
N SER A 220 0.87 -5.71 23.44
CA SER A 220 -0.42 -6.14 24.00
C SER A 220 -1.50 -6.44 22.96
N GLY A 221 -1.16 -6.46 21.66
CA GLY A 221 -2.11 -6.69 20.56
C GLY A 221 -3.12 -5.57 20.35
N GLN A 222 -2.83 -4.37 20.90
CA GLN A 222 -3.67 -3.19 20.74
C GLN A 222 -3.26 -2.39 19.49
N PRO A 223 -4.18 -1.60 18.89
CA PRO A 223 -3.84 -0.70 17.81
C PRO A 223 -2.71 0.26 18.22
N ALA A 224 -1.72 0.40 17.37
CA ALA A 224 -0.61 1.34 17.57
C ALA A 224 -1.09 2.81 17.60
N TRP A 225 -2.13 3.08 16.83
CA TRP A 225 -2.76 4.37 16.65
C TRP A 225 -3.80 4.64 17.75
N ARG A 226 -3.86 5.88 18.16
CA ARG A 226 -4.93 6.40 19.01
C ARG A 226 -5.78 7.33 18.15
N ASN A 227 -6.90 6.85 17.66
CA ASN A 227 -7.82 7.60 16.81
C ASN A 227 -9.05 8.08 17.63
N PRO A 228 -9.43 9.35 17.51
CA PRO A 228 -8.62 10.43 16.99
C PRO A 228 -7.52 10.84 17.98
N THR A 229 -6.49 11.52 17.50
CA THR A 229 -5.47 12.15 18.34
C THR A 229 -5.46 13.65 18.13
N GLU A 230 -5.33 14.40 19.22
CA GLU A 230 -5.13 15.84 19.16
C GLU A 230 -3.64 16.15 19.24
N HIS A 231 -3.14 16.93 18.30
CA HIS A 231 -1.76 17.40 18.28
C HIS A 231 -1.67 18.77 17.62
N LYS A 232 -0.94 19.70 18.26
CA LYS A 232 -0.77 21.09 17.77
C LYS A 232 -2.11 21.80 17.44
N GLY A 233 -3.16 21.53 18.22
CA GLY A 233 -4.47 22.13 18.06
C GLY A 233 -5.27 21.58 16.87
N LYS A 234 -4.91 20.43 16.33
CA LYS A 234 -5.61 19.75 15.24
C LYS A 234 -5.99 18.33 15.63
N LEU A 235 -7.07 17.83 15.04
CA LEU A 235 -7.55 16.45 15.20
C LEU A 235 -7.16 15.61 13.98
N LEU A 236 -6.48 14.48 14.21
CA LEU A 236 -6.05 13.52 13.21
C LEU A 236 -6.64 12.14 13.48
#